data_f8f73d6e057c96a277b4f5611bfe4e99
#
_entry.id   f8f73d6e057c96a277b4f5611bfe4e99
#
_cell.length_a   1.000
_cell.length_b   1.000
_cell.length_c   1.000
_cell.angle_alpha   90.00
_cell.angle_beta   90.00
_cell.angle_gamma   90.00
#
_symmetry.space_group_name_H-M   'P 1'
#
loop_
_entity.id
_entity.type
_entity.pdbx_description
1 polymer ?
#
loop_
_entity_poly.entity_id
_entity_poly.type
_entity_poly.pdbx_seq_one_letter_code
_entity_poly.pdbx_strand_id
1 'polypeptide(L)'
;MSDNQSSEQSNEKELGVHMANEIIILANDKLETGLHPLVIADALRHAAANFTAFAFAHGTDDVLDRDEIVRDFVQMLEYYDSRHREGKAPISGLEQLVEQVKNE
;
A
#
# COMPACT_ATOMS: atom_id res chain seq x y z
N MET A 1 -17.56 -9.10 26.28
CA MET A 1 -17.21 -7.71 26.46
C MET A 1 -16.81 -7.09 25.16
N SER A 2 -17.65 -6.21 24.70
CA SER A 2 -17.49 -5.57 23.40
C SER A 2 -16.22 -4.72 23.33
N ASP A 3 -15.80 -4.13 24.43
CA ASP A 3 -14.63 -3.27 24.46
C ASP A 3 -13.35 -4.01 24.13
N ASN A 4 -13.22 -5.25 24.58
CA ASN A 4 -12.03 -6.05 24.28
C ASN A 4 -11.95 -6.41 22.81
N GLN A 5 -13.09 -6.75 22.19
CA GLN A 5 -13.12 -7.05 20.77
C GLN A 5 -12.81 -5.83 19.91
N SER A 6 -13.35 -4.68 20.28
CA SER A 6 -13.06 -3.44 19.57
C SER A 6 -11.58 -3.07 19.66
N SER A 7 -10.99 -3.25 20.84
CA SER A 7 -9.56 -2.99 21.04
C SER A 7 -8.70 -3.93 20.23
N GLU A 8 -9.06 -5.21 20.17
CA GLU A 8 -8.32 -6.19 19.39
C GLU A 8 -8.38 -5.87 17.88
N GLN A 9 -9.57 -5.52 17.39
CA GLN A 9 -9.73 -5.15 15.98
C GLN A 9 -8.94 -3.89 15.64
N SER A 10 -8.97 -2.90 16.52
CA SER A 10 -8.19 -1.68 16.33
C SER A 10 -6.70 -1.96 16.32
N ASN A 11 -6.23 -2.85 17.21
CA ASN A 11 -4.83 -3.23 17.26
C ASN A 11 -4.40 -3.97 16.00
N GLU A 12 -5.24 -4.86 15.49
CA GLU A 12 -4.96 -5.57 14.24
C GLU A 12 -4.85 -4.62 13.07
N LYS A 13 -5.77 -3.64 13.00
CA LYS A 13 -5.70 -2.62 11.96
C LYS A 13 -4.44 -1.79 12.06
N GLU A 14 -4.07 -1.40 13.27
CA GLU A 14 -2.85 -0.63 13.50
C GLU A 14 -1.62 -1.43 13.13
N LEU A 15 -1.60 -2.72 13.46
CA LEU A 15 -0.49 -3.60 13.08
C LEU A 15 -0.38 -3.73 11.56
N GLY A 16 -1.51 -3.84 10.88
CA GLY A 16 -1.54 -3.90 9.43
C GLY A 16 -1.00 -2.63 8.79
N VAL A 17 -1.41 -1.48 9.28
CA VAL A 17 -0.91 -0.20 8.79
C VAL A 17 0.58 -0.06 9.09
N HIS A 18 1.01 -0.45 10.27
CA HIS A 18 2.42 -0.41 10.66
C HIS A 18 3.27 -1.28 9.73
N MET A 19 2.82 -2.49 9.45
CA MET A 19 3.50 -3.37 8.53
C MET A 19 3.54 -2.80 7.12
N ALA A 20 2.42 -2.21 6.67
CA ALA A 20 2.39 -1.55 5.36
C ALA A 20 3.43 -0.43 5.28
N ASN A 21 3.58 0.34 6.35
CA ASN A 21 4.60 1.40 6.41
C ASN A 21 6.00 0.82 6.33
N GLU A 22 6.26 -0.32 6.96
CA GLU A 22 7.55 -0.99 6.83
C GLU A 22 7.84 -1.41 5.40
N ILE A 23 6.82 -1.90 4.71
CA ILE A 23 6.94 -2.27 3.30
C ILE A 23 7.23 -1.03 2.44
N ILE A 24 6.60 0.10 2.74
CA ILE A 24 6.85 1.35 2.04
C ILE A 24 8.28 1.85 2.29
N ILE A 25 8.81 1.68 3.49
CA ILE A 25 10.21 2.02 3.78
C ILE A 25 11.15 1.19 2.89
N LEU A 26 10.89 -0.11 2.77
CA LEU A 26 11.66 -0.96 1.87
C LEU A 26 11.56 -0.48 0.42
N ALA A 27 10.36 -0.12 -0.02
CA ALA A 27 10.15 0.39 -1.37
C ALA A 27 10.94 1.70 -1.60
N ASN A 28 10.93 2.59 -0.61
CA ASN A 28 11.67 3.85 -0.70
C ASN A 28 13.18 3.61 -0.76
N ASP A 29 13.68 2.63 -0.02
CA ASP A 29 15.10 2.26 -0.09
C ASP A 29 15.47 1.81 -1.50
N LYS A 30 14.61 1.02 -2.13
CA LYS A 30 14.84 0.58 -3.51
C LYS A 30 14.76 1.72 -4.51
N LEU A 31 13.86 2.67 -4.26
CA LEU A 31 13.76 3.88 -5.07
C LEU A 31 15.08 4.66 -5.03
N GLU A 32 15.66 4.78 -3.84
CA GLU A 32 16.94 5.47 -3.66
C GLU A 32 18.10 4.78 -4.38
N THR A 33 18.01 3.47 -4.56
CA THR A 33 19.05 2.74 -5.32
C THR A 33 18.91 2.92 -6.83
N GLY A 34 17.86 3.62 -7.27
CA GLY A 34 17.66 3.89 -8.69
C GLY A 34 16.68 2.96 -9.39
N LEU A 35 16.04 2.07 -8.64
CA LEU A 35 15.02 1.20 -9.23
C LEU A 35 13.82 2.04 -9.63
N HIS A 36 13.32 1.81 -10.85
CA HIS A 36 12.22 2.60 -11.39
C HIS A 36 10.97 2.45 -10.51
N PRO A 37 10.28 3.56 -10.17
CA PRO A 37 9.12 3.49 -9.29
C PRO A 37 8.00 2.58 -9.77
N LEU A 38 7.78 2.46 -11.07
CA LEU A 38 6.75 1.56 -11.59
C LEU A 38 7.13 0.09 -11.46
N VAL A 39 8.43 -0.23 -11.47
CA VAL A 39 8.90 -1.59 -11.18
C VAL A 39 8.64 -1.93 -9.72
N ILE A 40 8.88 -0.98 -8.83
CA ILE A 40 8.61 -1.17 -7.40
C ILE A 40 7.11 -1.39 -7.18
N ALA A 41 6.27 -0.55 -7.78
CA ALA A 41 4.82 -0.68 -7.66
C ALA A 41 4.33 -2.05 -8.16
N ASP A 42 4.88 -2.51 -9.28
CA ASP A 42 4.55 -3.82 -9.81
C ASP A 42 4.97 -4.95 -8.87
N ALA A 43 6.16 -4.85 -8.32
CA ALA A 43 6.67 -5.83 -7.35
C ALA A 43 5.77 -5.92 -6.12
N LEU A 44 5.30 -4.79 -5.64
CA LEU A 44 4.38 -4.75 -4.49
C LEU A 44 3.05 -5.42 -4.82
N ARG A 45 2.52 -5.21 -6.02
CA ARG A 45 1.30 -5.88 -6.45
C ARG A 45 1.48 -7.39 -6.53
N HIS A 46 2.61 -7.84 -7.07
CA HIS A 46 2.94 -9.27 -7.12
C HIS A 46 2.98 -9.87 -5.73
N ALA A 47 3.68 -9.21 -4.81
CA ALA A 47 3.78 -9.69 -3.44
C ALA A 47 2.42 -9.75 -2.76
N ALA A 48 1.62 -8.71 -2.94
CA ALA A 48 0.28 -8.65 -2.34
C ALA A 48 -0.62 -9.76 -2.90
N ALA A 49 -0.61 -9.96 -4.20
CA ALA A 49 -1.43 -11.00 -4.82
C ALA A 49 -1.02 -12.40 -4.35
N ASN A 50 0.29 -12.65 -4.32
CA ASN A 50 0.82 -13.93 -3.88
C ASN A 50 0.43 -14.22 -2.42
N PHE A 51 0.66 -13.26 -1.54
CA PHE A 51 0.35 -13.47 -0.14
C PHE A 51 -1.15 -13.55 0.12
N THR A 52 -1.95 -12.76 -0.57
CA THR A 52 -3.41 -12.83 -0.46
C THR A 52 -3.92 -14.21 -0.85
N ALA A 53 -3.44 -14.75 -1.97
CA ALA A 53 -3.81 -16.09 -2.40
C ALA A 53 -3.40 -17.14 -1.37
N PHE A 54 -2.20 -17.03 -0.83
CA PHE A 54 -1.72 -17.93 0.20
C PHE A 54 -2.59 -17.86 1.45
N ALA A 55 -2.93 -16.66 1.90
CA ALA A 55 -3.72 -16.47 3.12
C ALA A 55 -5.10 -17.13 3.01
N PHE A 56 -5.77 -16.94 1.87
CA PHE A 56 -7.09 -17.55 1.69
C PHE A 56 -7.04 -19.03 1.43
N ALA A 57 -5.94 -19.53 0.87
CA ALA A 57 -5.80 -20.98 0.63
C ALA A 57 -5.41 -21.74 1.91
N HIS A 58 -4.63 -21.13 2.80
CA HIS A 58 -4.01 -21.86 3.91
C HIS A 58 -4.14 -21.17 5.26
N GLY A 59 -4.46 -19.90 5.31
CA GLY A 59 -4.41 -19.12 6.55
C GLY A 59 -5.76 -18.80 7.17
N THR A 60 -6.85 -19.09 6.49
CA THR A 60 -8.17 -18.78 6.98
C THR A 60 -9.20 -19.72 6.34
N ASP A 61 -10.37 -19.82 6.96
CA ASP A 61 -11.50 -20.56 6.38
C ASP A 61 -12.41 -19.63 5.54
N ASP A 62 -12.12 -18.35 5.51
CA ASP A 62 -12.88 -17.39 4.72
C ASP A 62 -12.73 -17.68 3.23
N VAL A 63 -13.79 -17.38 2.47
CA VAL A 63 -13.79 -17.57 1.03
C VAL A 63 -13.20 -16.34 0.34
N LEU A 64 -12.32 -16.60 -0.62
CA LEU A 64 -11.73 -15.54 -1.42
C LEU A 64 -12.77 -14.93 -2.35
N ASP A 65 -13.10 -13.66 -2.15
CA ASP A 65 -13.94 -12.89 -3.05
C ASP A 65 -13.04 -11.91 -3.81
N ARG A 66 -12.74 -12.25 -5.06
CA ARG A 66 -11.82 -11.45 -5.88
C ARG A 66 -12.37 -10.06 -6.15
N ASP A 67 -13.67 -9.97 -6.39
CA ASP A 67 -14.30 -8.69 -6.71
C ASP A 67 -14.22 -7.74 -5.51
N GLU A 68 -14.41 -8.26 -4.31
CA GLU A 68 -14.29 -7.47 -3.09
C GLU A 68 -12.85 -6.96 -2.92
N ILE A 69 -11.86 -7.82 -3.13
CA ILE A 69 -10.46 -7.44 -2.98
C ILE A 69 -10.08 -6.38 -4.01
N VAL A 70 -10.53 -6.55 -5.26
CA VAL A 70 -10.27 -5.56 -6.30
C VAL A 70 -10.92 -4.22 -5.94
N ARG A 71 -12.15 -4.26 -5.46
CA ARG A 71 -12.88 -3.05 -5.05
C ARG A 71 -12.16 -2.32 -3.92
N ASP A 72 -11.70 -3.08 -2.92
CA ASP A 72 -10.94 -2.52 -1.81
C ASP A 72 -9.64 -1.89 -2.29
N PHE A 73 -8.95 -2.56 -3.21
CA PHE A 73 -7.71 -2.04 -3.77
C PHE A 73 -7.95 -0.74 -4.54
N VAL A 74 -9.01 -0.68 -5.34
CA VAL A 74 -9.35 0.52 -6.09
C VAL A 74 -9.63 1.69 -5.13
N GLN A 75 -10.36 1.43 -4.05
CA GLN A 75 -10.65 2.46 -3.06
C GLN A 75 -9.38 2.97 -2.39
N MET A 76 -8.48 2.07 -2.02
CA MET A 76 -7.18 2.46 -1.44
C MET A 76 -6.36 3.25 -2.44
N LEU A 77 -6.35 2.82 -3.69
CA LEU A 77 -5.60 3.51 -4.74
C LEU A 77 -6.13 4.93 -4.95
N GLU A 78 -7.44 5.10 -5.00
CA GLU A 78 -8.05 6.42 -5.13
C GLU A 78 -7.70 7.32 -3.95
N TYR A 79 -7.75 6.77 -2.75
CA TYR A 79 -7.41 7.52 -1.55
C TYR A 79 -5.96 8.01 -1.59
N TYR A 80 -5.03 7.11 -1.87
CA TYR A 80 -3.61 7.48 -1.87
C TYR A 80 -3.24 8.35 -3.07
N ASP A 81 -3.83 8.09 -4.23
CA ASP A 81 -3.61 8.94 -5.40
C ASP A 81 -4.03 10.38 -5.10
N SER A 82 -5.20 10.54 -4.50
CA SER A 82 -5.69 11.86 -4.11
C SER A 82 -4.73 12.55 -3.13
N ARG A 83 -4.28 11.82 -2.11
CA ARG A 83 -3.37 12.40 -1.11
C ARG A 83 -2.04 12.82 -1.71
N HIS A 84 -1.48 12.00 -2.57
CA HIS A 84 -0.21 12.34 -3.21
C HIS A 84 -0.35 13.52 -4.16
N ARG A 85 -1.48 13.62 -4.84
CA ARG A 85 -1.73 14.75 -5.75
C ARG A 85 -2.04 16.04 -5.02
N GLU A 86 -2.69 15.96 -3.87
CA GLU A 86 -2.89 17.13 -3.01
C GLU A 86 -1.55 17.72 -2.57
N GLY A 87 -0.58 16.86 -2.27
CA GLY A 87 0.74 17.30 -1.88
C GLY A 87 1.53 17.97 -2.98
N LYS A 88 1.04 17.95 -4.21
CA LYS A 88 1.73 18.58 -5.32
C LYS A 88 1.68 20.10 -5.29
N ALA A 89 0.67 20.67 -4.70
CA ALA A 89 0.46 22.10 -4.79
C ALA A 89 1.05 22.78 -3.64
N PRO A 90 1.60 22.65 -2.68
CA PRO A 90 3.03 22.93 -2.61
C PRO A 90 3.82 21.64 -2.91
N ILE A 91 4.85 21.79 -3.68
CA ILE A 91 5.63 20.65 -4.15
C ILE A 91 6.46 20.08 -3.01
N SER A 92 6.23 18.81 -2.69
CA SER A 92 7.03 18.06 -1.74
C SER A 92 8.35 17.61 -2.38
N GLY A 93 9.28 17.09 -1.57
CA GLY A 93 10.58 16.66 -2.07
C GLY A 93 10.49 15.66 -3.20
N LEU A 94 9.67 14.64 -3.05
CA LEU A 94 9.53 13.62 -4.10
C LEU A 94 8.96 14.20 -5.37
N GLU A 95 7.96 15.05 -5.25
CA GLU A 95 7.33 15.65 -6.40
C GLU A 95 8.23 16.66 -7.10
N GLN A 96 9.04 17.39 -6.35
CA GLN A 96 10.06 18.22 -6.94
C GLN A 96 10.99 17.39 -7.80
N LEU A 97 11.38 16.23 -7.31
CA LEU A 97 12.25 15.34 -8.05
C LEU A 97 11.61 14.89 -9.35
N VAL A 98 10.36 14.48 -9.28
CA VAL A 98 9.60 14.05 -10.45
C VAL A 98 9.43 15.19 -11.44
N GLU A 99 9.12 16.37 -10.97
CA GLU A 99 8.95 17.52 -11.85
C GLU A 99 10.26 17.97 -12.49
N GLN A 100 11.35 17.91 -11.76
CA GLN A 100 12.66 18.18 -12.32
C GLN A 100 12.98 17.23 -13.46
N VAL A 101 12.69 15.95 -13.27
CA VAL A 101 12.91 14.96 -14.32
C VAL A 101 12.03 15.25 -15.53
N LYS A 102 10.78 15.64 -15.32
CA LYS A 102 9.87 15.98 -16.42
C LYS A 102 10.30 17.23 -17.18
N ASN A 103 10.85 18.20 -16.48
CA ASN A 103 11.24 19.47 -17.07
C ASN A 103 12.62 19.42 -17.72
N GLU A 104 13.37 18.41 -17.43
CA GLU A 104 14.66 18.17 -18.07
C GLU A 104 14.49 17.36 -19.35
#